data_f41840e9799099432211090d2878ff01
#
_entry.id   f41840e9799099432211090d2878ff01
#
_cell.length_a   1.000
_cell.length_b   1.000
_cell.length_c   1.000
_cell.angle_alpha   90.00
_cell.angle_beta   90.00
_cell.angle_gamma   90.00
#
_symmetry.space_group_name_H-M   'P 1'
#
loop_
_entity.id
_entity.type
_entity.pdbx_description
1 polymer ?
#
loop_
_entity_poly.entity_id
_entity_poly.type
_entity_poly.pdbx_seq_one_letter_code
_entity_poly.pdbx_strand_id
1 'polypeptide(L)'
;MSLSLREVSQLLCQLKVLDQKITKVFEEQVGLSLTRYELLMILKERQPCFQTEIQEHLKIDSGAVTRHLKILEEKQYVTRQRNPENNREVLVHLTEKAQQELQQCTAKQQTVTEIIPSTFTKDDCRQLKELLTKLDQSITTKEV
;
A
#
# COMPACT_ATOMS: atom_id res chain seq x y z
N MET A 1 -23.31 -7.02 22.75
CA MET A 1 -22.46 -8.10 23.25
C MET A 1 -21.04 -7.90 22.77
N SER A 2 -20.10 -8.02 23.69
CA SER A 2 -18.69 -7.80 23.39
C SER A 2 -17.98 -9.12 23.04
N LEU A 3 -16.90 -8.99 22.32
CA LEU A 3 -16.06 -10.14 21.97
C LEU A 3 -15.28 -10.62 23.20
N SER A 4 -15.06 -11.92 23.27
CA SER A 4 -14.16 -12.49 24.26
C SER A 4 -12.71 -12.29 23.80
N LEU A 5 -11.76 -12.37 24.75
CA LEU A 5 -10.34 -12.31 24.40
C LEU A 5 -9.94 -13.43 23.43
N ARG A 6 -10.57 -14.61 23.57
CA ARG A 6 -10.30 -15.71 22.65
C ARG A 6 -10.77 -15.40 21.22
N GLU A 7 -11.94 -14.81 21.07
CA GLU A 7 -12.43 -14.38 19.75
C GLU A 7 -11.52 -13.34 19.13
N VAL A 8 -11.03 -12.38 19.91
CA VAL A 8 -10.08 -11.36 19.45
C VAL A 8 -8.79 -12.02 18.99
N SER A 9 -8.22 -12.94 19.78
CA SER A 9 -6.98 -13.61 19.41
C SER A 9 -7.13 -14.45 18.14
N GLN A 10 -8.27 -15.11 17.96
CA GLN A 10 -8.54 -15.90 16.76
C GLN A 10 -8.64 -14.99 15.53
N LEU A 11 -9.31 -13.85 15.67
CA LEU A 11 -9.42 -12.87 14.59
C LEU A 11 -8.05 -12.33 14.19
N LEU A 12 -7.24 -11.95 15.17
CA LEU A 12 -5.90 -11.41 14.90
C LEU A 12 -4.99 -12.45 14.23
N CYS A 13 -5.05 -13.70 14.68
CA CYS A 13 -4.31 -14.79 14.04
C CYS A 13 -4.75 -15.00 12.60
N GLN A 14 -6.05 -14.98 12.34
CA GLN A 14 -6.59 -15.15 11.01
C GLN A 14 -6.14 -14.02 10.07
N LEU A 15 -6.19 -12.78 10.54
CA LEU A 15 -5.73 -11.63 9.78
C LEU A 15 -4.25 -11.72 9.44
N LYS A 16 -3.44 -12.09 10.44
CA LYS A 16 -1.99 -12.21 10.29
C LYS A 16 -1.61 -13.28 9.27
N VAL A 17 -2.20 -14.46 9.37
CA VAL A 17 -1.91 -15.56 8.44
C VAL A 17 -2.39 -15.22 7.03
N LEU A 18 -3.57 -14.66 6.91
CA LEU A 18 -4.14 -14.26 5.63
C LEU A 18 -3.30 -13.17 4.96
N ASP A 19 -2.89 -12.17 5.72
CA ASP A 19 -2.04 -11.09 5.21
C ASP A 19 -0.74 -11.64 4.62
N GLN A 20 -0.05 -12.51 5.36
CA GLN A 20 1.20 -13.11 4.87
C GLN A 20 0.98 -13.90 3.59
N LYS A 21 -0.08 -14.68 3.54
CA LYS A 21 -0.38 -15.56 2.41
C LYS A 21 -0.76 -14.77 1.15
N ILE A 22 -1.70 -13.84 1.26
CA ILE A 22 -2.18 -13.05 0.13
C ILE A 22 -1.12 -12.08 -0.37
N THR A 23 -0.40 -11.42 0.55
CA THR A 23 0.66 -10.49 0.18
C THR A 23 1.76 -11.18 -0.60
N LYS A 24 2.12 -12.40 -0.19
CA LYS A 24 3.13 -13.19 -0.92
C LYS A 24 2.70 -13.45 -2.36
N VAL A 25 1.45 -13.88 -2.56
CA VAL A 25 0.92 -14.14 -3.90
C VAL A 25 0.88 -12.84 -4.71
N PHE A 26 0.42 -11.75 -4.11
CA PHE A 26 0.41 -10.43 -4.76
C PHE A 26 1.81 -10.05 -5.27
N GLU A 27 2.81 -10.16 -4.41
CA GLU A 27 4.18 -9.75 -4.74
C GLU A 27 4.80 -10.66 -5.81
N GLU A 28 4.48 -11.94 -5.80
CA GLU A 28 4.92 -12.87 -6.84
C GLU A 28 4.28 -12.55 -8.20
N GLN A 29 2.99 -12.20 -8.22
CA GLN A 29 2.26 -11.90 -9.45
C GLN A 29 2.59 -10.53 -10.02
N VAL A 30 2.76 -9.53 -9.16
CA VAL A 30 3.02 -8.14 -9.59
C VAL A 30 4.50 -7.90 -9.85
N GLY A 31 5.38 -8.59 -9.12
CA GLY A 31 6.83 -8.40 -9.25
C GLY A 31 7.39 -7.24 -8.43
N LEU A 32 6.58 -6.68 -7.53
CA LEU A 32 6.97 -5.59 -6.63
C LEU A 32 6.45 -5.89 -5.23
N SER A 33 7.12 -5.38 -4.21
CA SER A 33 6.56 -5.45 -2.87
C SER A 33 5.26 -4.64 -2.81
N LEU A 34 4.33 -5.06 -1.97
CA LEU A 34 3.05 -4.37 -1.81
C LEU A 34 3.27 -2.90 -1.44
N THR A 35 4.17 -2.62 -0.52
CA THR A 35 4.45 -1.25 -0.07
C THR A 35 4.96 -0.39 -1.22
N ARG A 36 5.88 -0.90 -2.04
CA ARG A 36 6.39 -0.16 -3.18
C ARG A 36 5.34 0.04 -4.26
N TYR A 37 4.54 -0.97 -4.50
CA TYR A 37 3.40 -0.85 -5.44
C TYR A 37 2.44 0.26 -4.99
N GLU A 38 2.06 0.25 -3.70
CA GLU A 38 1.21 1.30 -3.14
C GLU A 38 1.85 2.69 -3.26
N LEU A 39 3.15 2.79 -3.00
CA LEU A 39 3.88 4.04 -3.14
C LEU A 39 3.80 4.56 -4.56
N LEU A 40 4.02 3.70 -5.56
CA LEU A 40 3.93 4.08 -6.96
C LEU A 40 2.50 4.50 -7.35
N MET A 41 1.50 3.82 -6.80
CA MET A 41 0.10 4.18 -7.06
C MET A 41 -0.29 5.54 -6.46
N ILE A 42 0.23 5.85 -5.28
CA ILE A 42 0.05 7.17 -4.67
C ILE A 42 0.63 8.25 -5.60
N LEU A 43 1.82 8.02 -6.12
CA LEU A 43 2.46 8.95 -7.05
C LEU A 43 1.69 9.07 -8.36
N LYS A 44 1.13 7.97 -8.87
CA LYS A 44 0.31 8.00 -10.09
C LYS A 44 -0.93 8.86 -9.91
N GLU A 45 -1.55 8.77 -8.73
CA GLU A 45 -2.80 9.48 -8.45
C GLU A 45 -2.58 10.94 -8.03
N ARG A 46 -1.41 11.28 -7.49
CA ARG A 46 -1.13 12.57 -6.86
C ARG A 46 0.21 13.17 -7.28
N GLN A 47 0.55 13.11 -8.55
CA GLN A 47 1.83 13.65 -9.04
C GLN A 47 1.83 15.18 -9.12
N PRO A 48 2.91 15.85 -8.70
CA PRO A 48 4.00 15.33 -7.88
C PRO A 48 3.60 15.24 -6.41
N CYS A 49 4.35 14.51 -5.61
CA CYS A 49 4.01 14.27 -4.22
C CYS A 49 5.25 14.47 -3.33
N PHE A 50 5.08 15.14 -2.19
CA PHE A 50 6.15 15.27 -1.22
C PHE A 50 6.34 13.95 -0.46
N GLN A 51 7.59 13.67 -0.07
CA GLN A 51 7.92 12.46 0.68
C GLN A 51 7.12 12.36 1.98
N THR A 52 6.82 13.47 2.63
CA THR A 52 5.99 13.50 3.84
C THR A 52 4.55 13.06 3.58
N GLU A 53 4.00 13.41 2.42
CA GLU A 53 2.66 12.97 2.02
C GLU A 53 2.60 11.47 1.80
N ILE A 54 3.65 10.90 1.19
CA ILE A 54 3.77 9.45 1.00
C ILE A 54 3.80 8.74 2.34
N GLN A 55 4.58 9.27 3.28
CA GLN A 55 4.66 8.75 4.64
C GLN A 55 3.31 8.69 5.32
N GLU A 56 2.53 9.77 5.22
CA GLU A 56 1.19 9.85 5.81
C GLU A 56 0.24 8.82 5.22
N HIS A 57 0.28 8.64 3.89
CA HIS A 57 -0.59 7.67 3.21
C HIS A 57 -0.25 6.23 3.54
N LEU A 58 1.04 5.90 3.57
CA LEU A 58 1.49 4.54 3.84
C LEU A 58 1.53 4.20 5.33
N LYS A 59 1.50 5.21 6.19
CA LYS A 59 1.57 5.06 7.66
C LYS A 59 2.80 4.27 8.09
N ILE A 60 3.94 4.56 7.48
CA ILE A 60 5.24 3.98 7.82
C ILE A 60 6.18 5.11 8.24
N ASP A 61 7.29 4.76 8.90
CA ASP A 61 8.23 5.78 9.36
C ASP A 61 9.03 6.39 8.18
N SER A 62 9.59 7.58 8.42
CA SER A 62 10.32 8.33 7.40
C SER A 62 11.53 7.57 6.87
N GLY A 63 12.20 6.80 7.74
CA GLY A 63 13.34 5.97 7.33
C GLY A 63 12.93 4.88 6.35
N ALA A 64 11.77 4.26 6.57
CA ALA A 64 11.23 3.25 5.68
C ALA A 64 10.88 3.85 4.31
N VAL A 65 10.24 5.02 4.28
CA VAL A 65 9.94 5.72 3.03
C VAL A 65 11.22 6.01 2.25
N THR A 66 12.24 6.53 2.93
CA THR A 66 13.53 6.83 2.32
C THR A 66 14.17 5.59 1.70
N ARG A 67 14.14 4.46 2.41
CA ARG A 67 14.68 3.19 1.90
C ARG A 67 13.93 2.70 0.67
N HIS A 68 12.61 2.74 0.69
CA HIS A 68 11.80 2.34 -0.47
C HIS A 68 12.04 3.24 -1.68
N LEU A 69 12.10 4.56 -1.45
CA LEU A 69 12.35 5.52 -2.53
C LEU A 69 13.74 5.34 -3.15
N LYS A 70 14.75 5.04 -2.32
CA LYS A 70 16.10 4.77 -2.81
C LYS A 70 16.11 3.56 -3.75
N ILE A 71 15.43 2.49 -3.38
CA ILE A 71 15.33 1.29 -4.22
C ILE A 71 14.60 1.62 -5.53
N LEU A 72 13.49 2.35 -5.46
CA LEU A 72 12.72 2.73 -6.64
C LEU A 72 13.49 3.69 -7.55
N GLU A 73 14.29 4.58 -6.97
CA GLU A 73 15.15 5.49 -7.73
C GLU A 73 16.24 4.71 -8.47
N GLU A 74 16.85 3.72 -7.82
CA GLU A 74 17.84 2.83 -8.46
C GLU A 74 17.23 2.04 -9.61
N LYS A 75 15.98 1.66 -9.52
CA LYS A 75 15.22 0.98 -10.59
C LYS A 75 14.69 1.94 -11.65
N GLN A 76 14.93 3.24 -11.50
CA GLN A 76 14.46 4.27 -12.42
C GLN A 76 12.94 4.39 -12.48
N TYR A 77 12.25 4.10 -11.38
CA TYR A 77 10.80 4.25 -11.29
C TYR A 77 10.38 5.60 -10.73
N VAL A 78 11.26 6.24 -9.93
CA VAL A 78 11.00 7.56 -9.37
C VAL A 78 12.22 8.44 -9.50
N THR A 79 12.00 9.76 -9.47
CA THR A 79 13.04 10.77 -9.29
C THR A 79 12.72 11.57 -8.05
N ARG A 80 13.75 12.01 -7.34
CA ARG A 80 13.61 12.83 -6.14
C ARG A 80 14.33 14.14 -6.35
N GLN A 81 13.70 15.21 -5.89
CA GLN A 81 14.26 16.55 -5.99
C GLN A 81 13.98 17.31 -4.70
N ARG A 82 15.02 17.91 -4.11
CA ARG A 82 14.84 18.75 -2.95
C ARG A 82 14.17 20.05 -3.37
N ASN A 83 13.25 20.56 -2.55
CA ASN A 83 12.64 21.84 -2.78
C ASN A 83 13.69 22.93 -2.56
N PRO A 84 13.99 23.78 -3.57
CA PRO A 84 14.98 24.84 -3.41
C PRO A 84 14.63 25.86 -2.30
N GLU A 85 13.34 26.05 -2.04
CA GLU A 85 12.86 26.97 -1.02
C GLU A 85 12.89 26.37 0.38
N ASN A 86 12.85 25.04 0.48
CA ASN A 86 12.89 24.35 1.76
C ASN A 86 13.59 22.98 1.57
N ASN A 87 14.86 22.92 1.93
CA ASN A 87 15.71 21.74 1.75
C ASN A 87 15.23 20.51 2.53
N ARG A 88 14.28 20.66 3.44
CA ARG A 88 13.70 19.56 4.21
C ARG A 88 12.63 18.81 3.43
N GLU A 89 12.08 19.45 2.40
CA GLU A 89 11.05 18.85 1.57
C GLU A 89 11.65 18.19 0.35
N VAL A 90 11.30 16.93 0.14
CA VAL A 90 11.73 16.15 -1.02
C VAL A 90 10.50 15.87 -1.88
N LEU A 91 10.53 16.37 -3.10
CA LEU A 91 9.47 16.16 -4.08
C LEU A 91 9.79 14.92 -4.90
N VAL A 92 8.80 14.05 -5.04
CA VAL A 92 8.95 12.76 -5.72
C VAL A 92 8.08 12.75 -6.97
N HIS A 93 8.67 12.33 -8.08
CA HIS A 93 7.98 12.19 -9.36
C HIS A 93 8.05 10.74 -9.84
N LEU A 94 6.96 10.28 -10.44
CA LEU A 94 6.92 9.00 -11.12
C LEU A 94 7.53 9.15 -12.52
N THR A 95 8.41 8.23 -12.92
CA THR A 95 9.00 8.25 -14.26
C THR A 95 8.01 7.71 -15.30
N GLU A 96 8.26 8.02 -16.56
CA GLU A 96 7.48 7.47 -17.67
C GLU A 96 7.59 5.95 -17.72
N LYS A 97 8.78 5.40 -17.46
CA LYS A 97 9.01 3.95 -17.37
C LYS A 97 8.06 3.31 -16.36
N ALA A 98 7.96 3.89 -15.16
CA ALA A 98 7.08 3.40 -14.12
C ALA A 98 5.61 3.48 -14.52
N GLN A 99 5.21 4.59 -15.15
CA GLN A 99 3.83 4.76 -15.62
C GLN A 99 3.45 3.67 -16.62
N GLN A 100 4.33 3.36 -17.55
CA GLN A 100 4.08 2.32 -18.56
C GLN A 100 3.99 0.94 -17.92
N GLU A 101 4.88 0.61 -16.99
CA GLU A 101 4.87 -0.69 -16.33
C GLU A 101 3.64 -0.86 -15.44
N LEU A 102 3.23 0.18 -14.73
CA LEU A 102 2.01 0.15 -13.92
C LEU A 102 0.76 -0.05 -14.79
N GLN A 103 0.73 0.60 -15.94
CA GLN A 103 -0.38 0.47 -16.88
C GLN A 103 -0.49 -0.96 -17.41
N GLN A 104 0.63 -1.61 -17.69
CA GLN A 104 0.66 -3.03 -18.09
C GLN A 104 0.16 -3.93 -16.98
N CYS A 105 0.53 -3.68 -15.73
CA CYS A 105 0.07 -4.47 -14.58
C CYS A 105 -1.44 -4.36 -14.38
N THR A 106 -2.00 -3.17 -14.50
CA THR A 106 -3.45 -2.94 -14.32
C THR A 106 -4.28 -3.52 -15.45
N ALA A 107 -3.70 -3.72 -16.63
CA ALA A 107 -4.41 -4.28 -17.79
C ALA A 107 -4.62 -5.79 -17.71
N LYS A 108 -3.91 -6.48 -16.80
CA LYS A 108 -4.00 -7.94 -16.66
C LYS A 108 -5.05 -8.35 -15.63
N GLN A 109 -6.30 -8.46 -16.07
CA GLN A 109 -7.40 -8.95 -15.23
C GLN A 109 -7.10 -10.34 -14.63
N GLN A 110 -6.35 -11.15 -15.36
CA GLN A 110 -5.95 -12.49 -14.93
C GLN A 110 -5.11 -12.45 -13.65
N THR A 111 -4.28 -11.42 -13.47
CA THR A 111 -3.46 -11.25 -12.27
C THR A 111 -4.33 -11.17 -11.01
N VAL A 112 -5.44 -10.46 -11.08
CA VAL A 112 -6.36 -10.30 -9.94
C VAL A 112 -6.96 -11.64 -9.52
N THR A 113 -7.40 -12.45 -10.50
CA THR A 113 -8.03 -13.74 -10.21
C THR A 113 -7.06 -14.76 -9.64
N GLU A 114 -5.77 -14.61 -9.91
CA GLU A 114 -4.73 -15.47 -9.34
C GLU A 114 -4.41 -15.10 -7.88
N ILE A 115 -4.65 -13.85 -7.49
CA ILE A 115 -4.42 -13.38 -6.12
C ILE A 115 -5.64 -13.63 -5.25
N ILE A 116 -6.84 -13.25 -5.72
CA ILE A 116 -8.08 -13.35 -4.99
C ILE A 116 -9.06 -14.21 -5.78
N PRO A 117 -9.69 -15.21 -5.16
CA PRO A 117 -10.63 -16.08 -5.87
C PRO A 117 -11.82 -15.28 -6.41
N SER A 118 -12.34 -15.71 -7.57
CA SER A 118 -13.45 -15.03 -8.24
C SER A 118 -14.74 -15.04 -7.42
N THR A 119 -14.84 -15.94 -6.46
CA THR A 119 -15.97 -15.99 -5.51
C THR A 119 -15.99 -14.81 -4.55
N PHE A 120 -14.86 -14.13 -4.36
CA PHE A 120 -14.77 -12.90 -3.57
C PHE A 120 -15.14 -11.72 -4.46
N THR A 121 -16.35 -11.19 -4.28
CA THR A 121 -16.95 -10.18 -5.15
C THR A 121 -16.51 -8.76 -4.78
N LYS A 122 -16.82 -7.80 -5.65
CA LYS A 122 -16.61 -6.38 -5.34
C LYS A 122 -17.39 -5.95 -4.09
N ASP A 123 -18.57 -6.50 -3.90
CA ASP A 123 -19.38 -6.22 -2.72
C ASP A 123 -18.73 -6.78 -1.46
N ASP A 124 -18.18 -7.99 -1.53
CA ASP A 124 -17.41 -8.57 -0.43
C ASP A 124 -16.21 -7.69 -0.07
N CYS A 125 -15.50 -7.20 -1.07
CA CYS A 125 -14.35 -6.31 -0.87
C CYS A 125 -14.78 -5.02 -0.17
N ARG A 126 -15.88 -4.41 -0.62
CA ARG A 126 -16.43 -3.19 -0.01
C ARG A 126 -16.80 -3.42 1.45
N GLN A 127 -17.49 -4.51 1.74
CA GLN A 127 -17.87 -4.87 3.10
C GLN A 127 -16.65 -5.09 4.00
N LEU A 128 -15.63 -5.79 3.50
CA LEU A 128 -14.41 -6.03 4.26
C LEU A 128 -13.69 -4.70 4.56
N LYS A 129 -13.59 -3.80 3.58
CA LYS A 129 -12.99 -2.48 3.78
C LYS A 129 -13.72 -1.68 4.85
N GLU A 130 -15.05 -1.72 4.84
CA GLU A 130 -15.87 -1.04 5.85
C GLU A 130 -15.59 -1.59 7.25
N LEU A 131 -15.49 -2.92 7.39
CA LEU A 131 -15.19 -3.56 8.66
C LEU A 131 -13.78 -3.24 9.15
N LEU A 132 -12.80 -3.24 8.25
CA LEU A 132 -11.41 -2.88 8.58
C LEU A 132 -11.32 -1.42 9.02
N THR A 133 -12.02 -0.52 8.35
CA THR A 133 -12.07 0.91 8.71
C THR A 133 -12.70 1.09 10.08
N LYS A 134 -13.77 0.37 10.37
CA LYS A 134 -14.45 0.42 11.68
C LYS A 134 -13.51 -0.05 12.79
N LEU A 135 -12.75 -1.10 12.55
CA LEU A 135 -11.77 -1.60 13.51
C LEU A 135 -10.66 -0.58 13.75
N ASP A 136 -10.13 0.01 12.68
CA ASP A 136 -9.07 1.01 12.74
C ASP A 136 -9.50 2.27 13.50
N GLN A 137 -10.70 2.76 13.27
CA GLN A 137 -11.26 3.91 13.98
C GLN A 137 -11.35 3.68 15.48
N SER A 138 -11.71 2.45 15.89
CA SER A 138 -11.80 2.09 17.30
C SER A 138 -10.45 2.16 17.99
N ILE A 139 -9.38 1.74 17.32
CA ILE A 139 -8.01 1.75 17.85
C ILE A 139 -7.50 3.20 17.93
N THR A 140 -7.72 4.00 16.88
CA THR A 140 -7.28 5.39 16.82
C THR A 140 -7.90 6.22 17.94
N THR A 141 -9.15 5.98 18.28
CA THR A 141 -9.85 6.68 19.37
C THR A 141 -9.22 6.42 20.73
N LYS A 142 -8.63 5.25 20.94
CA LYS A 142 -7.99 4.87 22.22
C LYS A 142 -6.59 5.43 22.39
N GLU A 143 -5.91 5.81 21.33
CA GLU A 143 -4.57 6.38 21.37
C GLU A 143 -4.56 7.89 21.73
N VAL A 144 -5.72 8.48 21.77
CA VAL A 144 -5.91 9.87 22.18
C VAL A 144 -6.20 9.95 23.69
#